data_9d39bc3b8e53a8c44ab4740c4aa66b31
#
_entry.id   9d39bc3b8e53a8c44ab4740c4aa66b31
#
_cell.length_a   1.000
_cell.length_b   1.000
_cell.length_c   1.000
_cell.angle_alpha   90.00
_cell.angle_beta   90.00
_cell.angle_gamma   90.00
#
_symmetry.space_group_name_H-M   'P 1'
#
loop_
_entity.id
_entity.type
_entity.pdbx_description
1 polymer ?
#
loop_
_entity_poly.entity_id
_entity_poly.type
_entity_poly.pdbx_seq_one_letter_code
_entity_poly.pdbx_strand_id
1 'polypeptide(L)'
;MEKIYTITQPILSDPLIGSNPRKLFHIPQDVLEWGGRICYRSTPKFRTSPDFIQKIISVEHLDVLEHGYAGFLMDVEEEYGVDSYYYFYHQMNQKYPYLRIDLHPTAKKIGIYGNFRAWHQLYENDFTQIWGMFGRKDMQELILTLSNLAPNVFPVPSWLVSQNENNSIGGEIRREHAMQMANQKGFNCRVTSSGANVMLLGKTNAINGTDRYHATFQFNGISRALSHQLVRHRVLSFSQESQRYVDGTNFQYVLPNVDNESKQEIKSTISFINEVYRNMRNRKVKKEDARCILPNAAVTQIVVSGEEFGWRHFIEQRTASDAQPEIREVALIVQDMLGDKNGSNLS
;
A
#
# COMPACT_ATOMS: atom_id res chain seq x y z
N MET A 1 13.25 -14.03 23.58
CA MET A 1 13.01 -12.92 22.63
C MET A 1 14.36 -12.45 22.11
N GLU A 2 14.61 -12.59 20.81
CA GLU A 2 15.91 -12.26 20.25
C GLU A 2 15.82 -11.10 19.29
N LYS A 3 16.82 -10.22 19.43
CA LYS A 3 16.89 -8.93 18.75
C LYS A 3 17.35 -9.09 17.30
N ILE A 4 16.97 -8.14 16.44
CA ILE A 4 17.63 -7.92 15.16
C ILE A 4 19.10 -7.63 15.42
N TYR A 5 19.98 -8.42 14.79
CA TYR A 5 21.42 -8.18 14.89
C TYR A 5 21.89 -7.32 13.74
N THR A 6 22.56 -6.23 14.06
CA THR A 6 23.18 -5.34 13.09
C THR A 6 24.68 -5.56 13.06
N ILE A 7 25.24 -5.72 11.87
CA ILE A 7 26.70 -5.71 11.69
C ILE A 7 27.22 -4.27 11.76
N THR A 8 26.41 -3.28 11.41
CA THR A 8 26.62 -1.83 11.58
C THR A 8 25.30 -1.11 11.65
N GLN A 9 25.24 0.00 12.33
CA GLN A 9 24.10 0.88 12.68
C GLN A 9 22.67 0.58 12.15
N PRO A 10 21.63 0.72 13.00
CA PRO A 10 20.26 0.34 12.69
C PRO A 10 19.67 1.16 11.52
N ILE A 11 18.93 0.47 10.63
CA ILE A 11 18.04 1.08 9.63
C ILE A 11 16.99 2.00 10.29
N LEU A 12 16.72 1.78 11.58
CA LEU A 12 15.84 2.59 12.44
C LEU A 12 16.32 4.05 12.63
N SER A 13 17.47 4.41 12.11
CA SER A 13 17.97 5.80 12.08
C SER A 13 17.47 6.62 10.89
N ASP A 14 16.42 6.17 10.16
CA ASP A 14 15.75 7.06 9.22
C ASP A 14 15.14 8.21 10.04
N PRO A 15 15.67 9.44 9.92
CA PRO A 15 15.24 10.59 10.74
C PRO A 15 13.75 10.92 10.54
N LEU A 16 13.12 10.37 9.50
CA LEU A 16 11.68 10.51 9.27
C LEU A 16 10.85 9.52 10.11
N ILE A 17 11.39 8.37 10.50
CA ILE A 17 10.69 7.42 11.38
C ILE A 17 10.71 7.91 12.84
N GLY A 18 11.74 8.64 13.25
CA GLY A 18 11.84 9.24 14.59
C GLY A 18 11.14 10.60 14.73
N SER A 19 10.80 11.29 13.63
CA SER A 19 10.03 12.52 13.64
C SER A 19 8.54 12.21 13.77
N ASN A 20 7.81 13.05 14.50
CA ASN A 20 6.37 12.87 14.75
C ASN A 20 5.61 12.56 13.44
N PRO A 21 5.19 11.30 13.23
CA PRO A 21 4.64 10.85 11.94
C PRO A 21 3.30 11.51 11.61
N ARG A 22 2.66 12.19 12.56
CA ARG A 22 1.44 12.98 12.35
C ARG A 22 1.60 14.08 11.29
N LYS A 23 2.83 14.42 10.92
CA LYS A 23 3.13 15.44 9.89
C LYS A 23 3.51 14.84 8.53
N LEU A 24 3.62 13.51 8.41
CA LEU A 24 4.15 12.86 7.22
C LEU A 24 3.12 12.72 6.09
N PHE A 25 1.89 12.33 6.43
CA PHE A 25 0.86 12.03 5.44
C PHE A 25 -0.32 13.00 5.60
N HIS A 26 -0.58 13.82 4.58
CA HIS A 26 -1.70 14.76 4.56
C HIS A 26 -2.81 14.31 3.61
N ILE A 27 -2.43 13.69 2.51
CA ILE A 27 -3.35 13.18 1.47
C ILE A 27 -2.94 11.76 1.08
N PRO A 28 -3.84 10.96 0.51
CA PRO A 28 -3.52 9.59 0.07
C PRO A 28 -2.33 9.48 -0.88
N GLN A 29 -2.08 10.49 -1.71
CA GLN A 29 -0.89 10.53 -2.57
C GLN A 29 0.42 10.42 -1.79
N ASP A 30 0.48 10.90 -0.57
CA ASP A 30 1.68 10.79 0.27
C ASP A 30 2.05 9.33 0.56
N VAL A 31 1.05 8.45 0.69
CA VAL A 31 1.27 7.00 0.86
C VAL A 31 1.88 6.39 -0.40
N LEU A 32 1.45 6.85 -1.58
CA LEU A 32 2.01 6.42 -2.87
C LEU A 32 3.49 6.80 -2.98
N GLU A 33 3.80 8.07 -2.71
CA GLU A 33 5.19 8.54 -2.74
C GLU A 33 6.04 7.76 -1.75
N TRP A 34 5.55 7.55 -0.54
CA TRP A 34 6.25 6.78 0.49
C TRP A 34 6.53 5.35 0.04
N GLY A 35 5.51 4.62 -0.46
CA GLY A 35 5.65 3.26 -1.01
C GLY A 35 6.70 3.18 -2.10
N GLY A 36 6.65 4.10 -3.07
CA GLY A 36 7.65 4.17 -4.14
C GLY A 36 9.06 4.45 -3.61
N ARG A 37 9.21 5.35 -2.63
CA ARG A 37 10.53 5.65 -2.05
C ARG A 37 11.10 4.52 -1.21
N ILE A 38 10.28 3.68 -0.61
CA ILE A 38 10.71 2.44 0.05
C ILE A 38 11.46 1.53 -0.93
N CYS A 39 10.96 1.37 -2.14
CA CYS A 39 11.61 0.53 -3.16
C CYS A 39 13.06 0.93 -3.43
N TYR A 40 13.37 2.22 -3.35
CA TYR A 40 14.68 2.79 -3.67
C TYR A 40 15.49 3.22 -2.44
N ARG A 41 14.98 2.98 -1.21
CA ARG A 41 15.54 3.49 0.05
C ARG A 41 15.81 5.01 -0.04
N SER A 42 14.85 5.74 -0.56
CA SER A 42 14.94 7.20 -0.78
C SER A 42 13.94 8.01 0.03
N THR A 43 13.46 7.46 1.14
CA THR A 43 12.52 8.09 2.07
C THR A 43 12.97 9.46 2.60
N PRO A 44 14.31 9.75 2.80
CA PRO A 44 14.74 11.10 3.13
C PRO A 44 14.41 12.16 2.08
N LYS A 45 14.08 11.75 0.84
CA LYS A 45 13.64 12.63 -0.24
C LYS A 45 12.11 12.78 -0.32
N PHE A 46 11.37 12.25 0.64
CA PHE A 46 9.91 12.38 0.70
C PHE A 46 9.50 13.85 0.65
N ARG A 47 8.56 14.19 -0.23
CA ARG A 47 8.07 15.56 -0.49
C ARG A 47 9.11 16.57 -0.99
N THR A 48 10.31 16.14 -1.35
CA THR A 48 11.34 17.05 -1.93
C THR A 48 11.33 17.07 -3.44
N SER A 49 10.61 16.18 -4.08
CA SER A 49 10.51 16.05 -5.54
C SER A 49 9.04 15.97 -5.92
N PRO A 50 8.39 17.10 -6.25
CA PRO A 50 6.97 17.14 -6.58
C PRO A 50 6.62 16.22 -7.78
N ASP A 51 7.57 16.02 -8.69
CA ASP A 51 7.36 15.20 -9.90
C ASP A 51 7.63 13.70 -9.69
N PHE A 52 7.88 13.26 -8.45
CA PHE A 52 8.22 11.85 -8.19
C PHE A 52 7.14 10.89 -8.67
N ILE A 53 5.88 11.17 -8.35
CA ILE A 53 4.75 10.33 -8.78
C ILE A 53 4.58 10.36 -10.30
N GLN A 54 4.69 11.53 -10.92
CA GLN A 54 4.62 11.63 -12.38
C GLN A 54 5.75 10.84 -13.06
N LYS A 55 6.95 10.85 -12.48
CA LYS A 55 8.06 10.03 -12.95
C LYS A 55 7.78 8.54 -12.80
N ILE A 56 7.19 8.11 -11.69
CA ILE A 56 6.77 6.70 -11.47
C ILE A 56 5.77 6.28 -12.55
N ILE A 57 4.79 7.13 -12.85
CA ILE A 57 3.80 6.88 -13.91
C ILE A 57 4.48 6.82 -15.29
N SER A 58 5.37 7.75 -15.61
CA SER A 58 6.04 7.82 -16.92
C SER A 58 6.95 6.63 -17.23
N VAL A 59 7.41 5.92 -16.20
CA VAL A 59 8.20 4.67 -16.34
C VAL A 59 7.37 3.41 -16.10
N GLU A 60 6.04 3.55 -16.05
CA GLU A 60 5.05 2.46 -15.92
C GLU A 60 5.19 1.62 -14.64
N HIS A 61 5.77 2.17 -13.57
CA HIS A 61 5.80 1.54 -12.25
C HIS A 61 4.48 1.77 -11.50
N LEU A 62 3.36 1.35 -12.12
CA LEU A 62 2.01 1.63 -11.66
C LEU A 62 1.57 0.83 -10.42
N ASP A 63 2.32 -0.17 -10.01
CA ASP A 63 2.11 -0.93 -8.77
C ASP A 63 2.13 -0.04 -7.52
N VAL A 64 2.91 1.03 -7.54
CA VAL A 64 2.95 2.04 -6.46
C VAL A 64 1.58 2.71 -6.27
N LEU A 65 0.80 2.91 -7.33
CA LEU A 65 -0.52 3.53 -7.27
C LEU A 65 -1.54 2.64 -6.53
N GLU A 66 -1.27 1.36 -6.40
CA GLU A 66 -2.15 0.41 -5.70
C GLU A 66 -2.20 0.65 -4.18
N HIS A 67 -1.31 1.46 -3.62
CA HIS A 67 -1.31 1.82 -2.21
C HIS A 67 -2.33 2.93 -1.84
N GLY A 68 -2.87 3.65 -2.81
CA GLY A 68 -3.99 4.56 -2.63
C GLY A 68 -5.32 3.87 -2.95
N TYR A 69 -6.39 4.33 -2.31
CA TYR A 69 -7.73 3.78 -2.52
C TYR A 69 -8.79 4.87 -2.42
N ALA A 70 -9.80 4.78 -3.26
CA ALA A 70 -10.99 5.62 -3.19
C ALA A 70 -12.24 4.82 -3.54
N GLY A 71 -13.35 5.20 -2.91
CA GLY A 71 -14.67 4.70 -3.23
C GLY A 71 -15.66 5.86 -3.30
N PHE A 72 -16.56 5.80 -4.25
CA PHE A 72 -17.58 6.81 -4.50
C PHE A 72 -18.95 6.17 -4.56
N LEU A 73 -19.92 6.81 -3.93
CA LEU A 73 -21.32 6.46 -4.05
C LEU A 73 -22.00 7.54 -4.88
N MET A 74 -22.55 7.16 -6.01
CA MET A 74 -23.16 8.07 -6.98
C MET A 74 -24.65 7.82 -7.05
N ASP A 75 -25.43 8.89 -7.04
CA ASP A 75 -26.87 8.84 -7.34
C ASP A 75 -27.06 8.59 -8.84
N VAL A 76 -28.07 7.82 -9.17
CA VAL A 76 -28.41 7.58 -10.58
C VAL A 76 -29.65 8.36 -10.93
N GLU A 77 -29.56 9.14 -11.98
CA GLU A 77 -30.67 9.95 -12.45
C GLU A 77 -31.90 9.08 -12.85
N GLU A 78 -33.10 9.57 -12.57
CA GLU A 78 -34.35 8.79 -12.75
C GLU A 78 -34.65 8.42 -14.20
N GLU A 79 -34.02 9.11 -15.17
CA GLU A 79 -34.22 8.86 -16.61
C GLU A 79 -33.63 7.52 -17.08
N TYR A 80 -32.69 6.94 -16.30
CA TYR A 80 -32.08 5.66 -16.64
C TYR A 80 -32.82 4.50 -15.94
N GLY A 81 -33.56 3.72 -16.71
CA GLY A 81 -34.27 2.54 -16.22
C GLY A 81 -33.31 1.47 -15.64
N VAL A 82 -33.86 0.53 -14.89
CA VAL A 82 -33.12 -0.58 -14.22
C VAL A 82 -32.20 -1.34 -15.18
N ASP A 83 -32.58 -1.50 -16.44
CA ASP A 83 -31.80 -2.19 -17.47
C ASP A 83 -30.49 -1.47 -17.81
N SER A 84 -30.48 -0.13 -17.75
CA SER A 84 -29.27 0.67 -17.97
C SER A 84 -28.23 0.48 -16.87
N TYR A 85 -28.66 0.24 -15.65
CA TYR A 85 -27.77 -0.09 -14.52
C TYR A 85 -27.05 -1.41 -14.73
N TYR A 86 -27.76 -2.46 -15.11
CA TYR A 86 -27.19 -3.77 -15.37
C TYR A 86 -26.23 -3.71 -16.55
N TYR A 87 -26.58 -2.97 -17.60
CA TYR A 87 -25.72 -2.76 -18.75
C TYR A 87 -24.40 -2.06 -18.34
N PHE A 88 -24.48 -0.97 -17.59
CA PHE A 88 -23.31 -0.28 -17.06
C PHE A 88 -22.45 -1.18 -16.18
N TYR A 89 -23.08 -1.90 -15.25
CA TYR A 89 -22.39 -2.85 -14.38
C TYR A 89 -21.58 -3.87 -15.20
N HIS A 90 -22.20 -4.46 -16.22
CA HIS A 90 -21.52 -5.43 -17.07
C HIS A 90 -20.37 -4.82 -17.86
N GLN A 91 -20.57 -3.65 -18.47
CA GLN A 91 -19.55 -2.97 -19.24
C GLN A 91 -18.35 -2.58 -18.39
N MET A 92 -18.59 -2.01 -17.21
CA MET A 92 -17.53 -1.59 -16.31
C MET A 92 -16.74 -2.78 -15.75
N ASN A 93 -17.42 -3.84 -15.33
CA ASN A 93 -16.73 -5.02 -14.82
C ASN A 93 -15.91 -5.75 -15.90
N GLN A 94 -16.34 -5.74 -17.16
CA GLN A 94 -15.55 -6.32 -18.25
C GLN A 94 -14.32 -5.48 -18.58
N LYS A 95 -14.46 -4.16 -18.59
CA LYS A 95 -13.40 -3.24 -19.03
C LYS A 95 -12.42 -2.89 -17.91
N TYR A 96 -12.93 -2.77 -16.68
CA TYR A 96 -12.16 -2.35 -15.50
C TYR A 96 -12.29 -3.38 -14.36
N PRO A 97 -11.75 -4.59 -14.51
CA PRO A 97 -11.93 -5.69 -13.56
C PRO A 97 -11.33 -5.41 -12.17
N TYR A 98 -10.50 -4.37 -12.04
CA TYR A 98 -9.90 -3.94 -10.76
C TYR A 98 -10.71 -2.85 -10.04
N LEU A 99 -11.79 -2.31 -10.68
CA LEU A 99 -12.78 -1.49 -10.02
C LEU A 99 -13.93 -2.39 -9.57
N ARG A 100 -14.29 -2.31 -8.31
CA ARG A 100 -15.48 -2.97 -7.80
C ARG A 100 -16.66 -2.05 -7.93
N ILE A 101 -17.77 -2.58 -8.45
CA ILE A 101 -19.02 -1.87 -8.62
C ILE A 101 -20.10 -2.57 -7.81
N ASP A 102 -20.70 -1.84 -6.88
CA ASP A 102 -21.83 -2.32 -6.08
C ASP A 102 -23.10 -1.58 -6.54
N LEU A 103 -24.13 -2.35 -6.88
CA LEU A 103 -25.43 -1.82 -7.22
C LEU A 103 -26.30 -1.73 -5.97
N HIS A 104 -26.91 -0.58 -5.75
CA HIS A 104 -27.89 -0.35 -4.67
C HIS A 104 -29.24 0.04 -5.28
N PRO A 105 -29.97 -0.91 -5.89
CA PRO A 105 -31.15 -0.61 -6.71
C PRO A 105 -32.27 0.07 -5.91
N THR A 106 -32.46 -0.30 -4.63
CA THR A 106 -33.45 0.32 -3.75
C THR A 106 -33.13 1.75 -3.37
N ALA A 107 -31.83 2.09 -3.33
CA ALA A 107 -31.36 3.45 -3.03
C ALA A 107 -31.08 4.28 -4.29
N LYS A 108 -31.27 3.71 -5.48
CA LYS A 108 -30.91 4.30 -6.77
C LYS A 108 -29.46 4.83 -6.79
N LYS A 109 -28.53 4.02 -6.26
CA LYS A 109 -27.12 4.40 -6.13
C LYS A 109 -26.21 3.33 -6.71
N ILE A 110 -25.07 3.78 -7.25
CA ILE A 110 -23.96 2.92 -7.67
C ILE A 110 -22.73 3.28 -6.84
N GLY A 111 -22.14 2.28 -6.19
CA GLY A 111 -20.86 2.39 -5.54
C GLY A 111 -19.74 1.93 -6.49
N ILE A 112 -18.70 2.74 -6.65
CA ILE A 112 -17.50 2.41 -7.44
C ILE A 112 -16.29 2.53 -6.52
N TYR A 113 -15.52 1.45 -6.40
CA TYR A 113 -14.42 1.34 -5.46
C TYR A 113 -13.18 0.75 -6.14
N GLY A 114 -12.00 1.25 -5.77
CA GLY A 114 -10.76 0.68 -6.28
C GLY A 114 -9.51 1.39 -5.78
N ASN A 115 -8.37 0.77 -6.04
CA ASN A 115 -7.09 1.41 -5.82
C ASN A 115 -6.82 2.48 -6.90
N PHE A 116 -5.85 3.37 -6.64
CA PHE A 116 -5.58 4.47 -7.57
C PHE A 116 -5.04 4.03 -8.93
N ARG A 117 -4.46 2.84 -9.05
CA ARG A 117 -4.08 2.27 -10.35
C ARG A 117 -5.31 1.99 -11.21
N ALA A 118 -6.36 1.39 -10.63
CA ALA A 118 -7.61 1.12 -11.30
C ALA A 118 -8.33 2.43 -11.71
N TRP A 119 -8.35 3.42 -10.81
CA TRP A 119 -8.86 4.74 -11.09
C TRP A 119 -8.05 5.49 -12.16
N HIS A 120 -6.73 5.37 -12.15
CA HIS A 120 -5.86 5.96 -13.17
C HIS A 120 -6.12 5.37 -14.55
N GLN A 121 -6.28 4.06 -14.63
CA GLN A 121 -6.63 3.40 -15.89
C GLN A 121 -7.96 3.90 -16.46
N LEU A 122 -8.96 4.12 -15.61
CA LEU A 122 -10.22 4.72 -15.98
C LEU A 122 -10.04 6.18 -16.41
N TYR A 123 -9.23 6.95 -15.66
CA TYR A 123 -8.95 8.36 -15.92
C TYR A 123 -8.28 8.58 -17.28
N GLU A 124 -7.31 7.77 -17.67
CA GLU A 124 -6.57 7.89 -18.93
C GLU A 124 -7.41 7.46 -20.15
N ASN A 125 -8.28 6.46 -19.99
CA ASN A 125 -8.85 5.81 -21.15
C ASN A 125 -10.30 6.22 -21.49
N ASP A 126 -11.14 6.58 -20.52
CA ASP A 126 -12.59 6.56 -20.80
C ASP A 126 -13.49 7.48 -19.99
N PHE A 127 -13.02 8.54 -19.40
CA PHE A 127 -13.93 9.46 -18.72
C PHE A 127 -15.12 9.90 -19.61
N THR A 128 -14.90 10.00 -20.92
CA THR A 128 -15.95 10.44 -21.86
C THR A 128 -17.06 9.41 -22.06
N GLN A 129 -16.79 8.12 -21.95
CA GLN A 129 -17.82 7.08 -22.12
C GLN A 129 -18.71 6.93 -20.87
N ILE A 130 -18.18 7.22 -19.70
CA ILE A 130 -18.92 7.18 -18.44
C ILE A 130 -19.84 8.40 -18.30
N TRP A 131 -19.49 9.51 -18.95
CA TRP A 131 -20.29 10.75 -18.93
C TRP A 131 -21.72 10.58 -19.41
N GLY A 132 -21.99 9.65 -20.32
CA GLY A 132 -23.32 9.39 -20.82
C GLY A 132 -24.27 8.74 -19.80
N MET A 133 -23.73 8.26 -18.65
CA MET A 133 -24.50 7.53 -17.63
C MET A 133 -24.59 8.28 -16.31
N PHE A 134 -23.63 9.12 -16.01
CA PHE A 134 -23.64 10.00 -14.85
C PHE A 134 -23.77 11.44 -15.33
N GLY A 135 -24.58 12.22 -14.67
CA GLY A 135 -24.72 13.64 -14.98
C GLY A 135 -23.36 14.33 -15.04
N ARG A 136 -23.22 15.33 -15.91
CA ARG A 136 -21.97 16.10 -16.07
C ARG A 136 -21.41 16.61 -14.72
N LYS A 137 -22.31 16.96 -13.80
CA LYS A 137 -21.97 17.48 -12.48
C LYS A 137 -21.27 16.42 -11.63
N ASP A 138 -21.81 15.20 -11.57
CA ASP A 138 -21.26 14.12 -10.75
C ASP A 138 -19.87 13.70 -11.22
N MET A 139 -19.65 13.70 -12.54
CA MET A 139 -18.35 13.43 -13.11
C MET A 139 -17.32 14.53 -12.81
N GLN A 140 -17.73 15.79 -12.83
CA GLN A 140 -16.86 16.90 -12.43
C GLN A 140 -16.44 16.76 -10.96
N GLU A 141 -17.39 16.43 -10.09
CA GLU A 141 -17.14 16.19 -8.66
C GLU A 141 -16.22 15.00 -8.44
N LEU A 142 -16.40 13.91 -9.18
CA LEU A 142 -15.52 12.74 -9.13
C LEU A 142 -14.07 13.11 -9.49
N ILE A 143 -13.88 13.81 -10.61
CA ILE A 143 -12.56 14.25 -11.08
C ILE A 143 -11.90 15.16 -10.03
N LEU A 144 -12.61 16.15 -9.54
CA LEU A 144 -12.09 17.08 -8.53
C LEU A 144 -11.74 16.36 -7.21
N THR A 145 -12.54 15.39 -6.83
CA THR A 145 -12.25 14.60 -5.63
C THR A 145 -11.02 13.72 -5.81
N LEU A 146 -10.89 13.01 -6.93
CA LEU A 146 -9.68 12.24 -7.24
C LEU A 146 -8.44 13.14 -7.28
N SER A 147 -8.56 14.31 -7.91
CA SER A 147 -7.49 15.31 -7.95
C SER A 147 -7.08 15.81 -6.55
N ASN A 148 -8.04 16.02 -5.66
CA ASN A 148 -7.74 16.41 -4.27
C ASN A 148 -7.05 15.29 -3.47
N LEU A 149 -7.36 14.02 -3.77
CA LEU A 149 -6.75 12.87 -3.11
C LEU A 149 -5.33 12.59 -3.62
N ALA A 150 -5.10 12.79 -4.92
CA ALA A 150 -3.82 12.52 -5.56
C ALA A 150 -3.61 13.42 -6.81
N PRO A 151 -3.27 14.70 -6.64
CA PRO A 151 -3.18 15.67 -7.72
C PRO A 151 -2.16 15.32 -8.80
N ASN A 152 -1.09 14.60 -8.46
CA ASN A 152 -0.08 14.18 -9.42
C ASN A 152 -0.44 12.87 -10.14
N VAL A 153 -1.47 12.16 -9.69
CA VAL A 153 -2.05 10.99 -10.37
C VAL A 153 -3.22 11.42 -11.25
N PHE A 154 -4.06 12.34 -10.75
CA PHE A 154 -5.29 12.82 -11.38
C PHE A 154 -5.22 14.34 -11.53
N PRO A 155 -4.47 14.89 -12.50
CA PRO A 155 -4.41 16.32 -12.73
C PRO A 155 -5.78 16.83 -13.20
N VAL A 156 -6.21 18.00 -12.72
CA VAL A 156 -7.48 18.59 -13.18
C VAL A 156 -7.39 18.90 -14.67
N PRO A 157 -8.29 18.38 -15.52
CA PRO A 157 -8.26 18.67 -16.96
C PRO A 157 -8.48 20.16 -17.24
N SER A 158 -7.82 20.70 -18.26
CA SER A 158 -7.89 22.12 -18.62
C SER A 158 -9.31 22.61 -18.89
N TRP A 159 -10.14 21.75 -19.50
CA TRP A 159 -11.55 22.09 -19.77
C TRP A 159 -12.40 22.25 -18.50
N LEU A 160 -11.99 21.61 -17.37
CA LEU A 160 -12.68 21.76 -16.09
C LEU A 160 -12.21 23.00 -15.34
N VAL A 161 -10.94 23.40 -15.50
CA VAL A 161 -10.37 24.61 -14.90
C VAL A 161 -11.08 25.85 -15.45
N SER A 162 -11.28 25.93 -16.76
CA SER A 162 -11.92 27.08 -17.43
C SER A 162 -13.39 27.30 -17.04
N GLN A 163 -14.06 26.30 -16.48
CA GLN A 163 -15.46 26.41 -16.04
C GLN A 163 -15.61 26.82 -14.58
N ASN A 164 -14.58 26.59 -13.75
CA ASN A 164 -14.62 26.91 -12.32
C ASN A 164 -14.43 28.42 -12.02
N GLU A 165 -13.95 29.21 -12.98
CA GLU A 165 -13.84 30.67 -12.79
C GLU A 165 -15.22 31.36 -12.70
N ASN A 166 -16.29 30.70 -13.11
CA ASN A 166 -17.63 31.27 -13.15
C ASN A 166 -18.66 30.65 -12.19
N ASN A 167 -18.35 29.56 -11.49
CA ASN A 167 -19.28 28.94 -10.57
C ASN A 167 -18.52 28.40 -9.34
N SER A 168 -18.82 28.92 -8.16
CA SER A 168 -18.53 28.29 -6.89
C SER A 168 -19.34 26.97 -6.80
N ILE A 169 -18.76 25.87 -7.28
CA ILE A 169 -19.37 24.55 -7.14
C ILE A 169 -19.14 24.10 -5.69
N GLY A 170 -20.03 24.57 -4.81
CA GLY A 170 -20.16 24.05 -3.44
C GLY A 170 -21.09 22.85 -3.44
N GLY A 171 -20.63 21.71 -3.90
CA GLY A 171 -21.26 20.43 -3.67
C GLY A 171 -20.52 19.71 -2.54
N GLU A 172 -21.18 19.42 -1.43
CA GLU A 172 -20.66 18.45 -0.46
C GLU A 172 -20.67 17.07 -1.11
N ILE A 173 -19.57 16.71 -1.79
CA ILE A 173 -19.32 15.27 -1.96
C ILE A 173 -19.19 14.73 -0.54
N ARG A 174 -20.09 13.85 -0.17
CA ARG A 174 -19.95 13.08 1.06
C ARG A 174 -18.66 12.30 0.96
N ARG A 175 -17.57 12.83 1.53
CA ARG A 175 -16.25 12.20 1.66
C ARG A 175 -16.31 10.97 2.57
N GLU A 176 -17.38 10.18 2.49
CA GLU A 176 -17.61 9.07 3.40
C GLU A 176 -16.59 7.95 3.22
N HIS A 177 -15.86 7.94 2.10
CA HIS A 177 -15.00 6.79 1.76
C HIS A 177 -13.59 7.14 1.30
N ALA A 178 -13.13 8.37 1.49
CA ALA A 178 -11.72 8.68 1.30
C ALA A 178 -10.88 7.94 2.35
N MET A 179 -9.73 7.42 1.94
CA MET A 179 -8.77 6.80 2.85
C MET A 179 -8.46 7.76 4.00
N GLN A 180 -8.91 7.42 5.22
CA GLN A 180 -8.52 8.17 6.40
C GLN A 180 -7.06 7.87 6.69
N MET A 181 -6.25 8.90 6.55
CA MET A 181 -4.85 8.79 6.92
C MET A 181 -4.75 8.56 8.42
N ALA A 182 -3.79 7.76 8.86
CA ALA A 182 -3.54 7.42 10.27
C ALA A 182 -3.35 8.62 11.22
N ASN A 183 -3.46 9.82 10.67
CA ASN A 183 -3.16 11.09 11.32
C ASN A 183 -4.19 11.56 12.36
N GLN A 184 -5.40 11.00 12.39
CA GLN A 184 -6.42 11.58 13.28
C GLN A 184 -6.34 11.10 14.72
N LYS A 185 -5.68 9.96 15.02
CA LYS A 185 -5.57 9.44 16.41
C LYS A 185 -4.23 8.82 16.80
N GLY A 186 -3.16 9.08 16.07
CA GLY A 186 -1.84 8.56 16.40
C GLY A 186 -1.38 7.48 15.42
N PHE A 187 -0.10 7.48 15.16
CA PHE A 187 0.59 6.49 14.35
C PHE A 187 0.50 5.15 15.07
N ASN A 188 -0.26 4.23 14.53
CA ASN A 188 -0.35 2.92 15.12
C ASN A 188 0.85 2.09 14.65
N CYS A 189 1.90 2.07 15.46
CA CYS A 189 3.10 1.28 15.25
C CYS A 189 3.23 0.27 16.38
N ARG A 190 3.47 -0.97 16.02
CA ARG A 190 3.80 -2.06 16.95
C ARG A 190 5.16 -2.63 16.59
N VAL A 191 5.84 -3.18 17.57
CA VAL A 191 7.18 -3.76 17.40
C VAL A 191 7.09 -5.25 17.70
N THR A 192 7.62 -6.08 16.79
CA THR A 192 7.73 -7.54 17.01
C THR A 192 8.79 -7.87 18.02
N SER A 193 8.80 -9.11 18.50
CA SER A 193 9.83 -9.63 19.40
C SER A 193 11.25 -9.58 18.78
N SER A 194 11.35 -9.68 17.46
CA SER A 194 12.61 -9.52 16.72
C SER A 194 13.02 -8.06 16.51
N GLY A 195 12.15 -7.09 16.88
CA GLY A 195 12.41 -5.65 16.72
C GLY A 195 11.94 -5.07 15.37
N ALA A 196 11.25 -5.84 14.55
CA ALA A 196 10.64 -5.31 13.33
C ALA A 196 9.45 -4.39 13.67
N ASN A 197 9.25 -3.35 12.86
CA ASN A 197 8.14 -2.42 13.00
C ASN A 197 7.00 -2.79 12.07
N VAL A 198 5.78 -2.85 12.62
CA VAL A 198 4.51 -2.99 11.89
C VAL A 198 3.75 -1.68 12.04
N MET A 199 3.57 -0.96 10.94
CA MET A 199 2.99 0.39 10.94
C MET A 199 1.75 0.42 10.04
N LEU A 200 0.62 0.87 10.57
CA LEU A 200 -0.57 1.17 9.76
C LEU A 200 -0.41 2.59 9.18
N LEU A 201 -0.22 2.69 7.86
CA LEU A 201 -0.04 3.97 7.16
C LEU A 201 -1.37 4.64 6.85
N GLY A 202 -2.42 3.87 6.60
CA GLY A 202 -3.75 4.37 6.33
C GLY A 202 -4.79 3.25 6.31
N LYS A 203 -6.04 3.61 6.64
CA LYS A 203 -7.20 2.73 6.56
C LYS A 203 -8.41 3.56 6.13
N THR A 204 -9.23 3.02 5.24
CA THR A 204 -10.54 3.62 4.94
C THR A 204 -11.52 3.29 6.07
N ASN A 205 -12.56 4.10 6.19
CA ASN A 205 -13.72 3.71 7.01
C ASN A 205 -14.45 2.52 6.36
N ALA A 206 -15.33 1.90 7.15
CA ALA A 206 -16.27 0.90 6.66
C ALA A 206 -17.07 1.46 5.47
N ILE A 207 -17.10 0.71 4.38
CA ILE A 207 -17.77 1.11 3.15
C ILE A 207 -19.26 0.80 3.31
N ASN A 208 -20.12 1.82 3.22
CA ASN A 208 -21.60 1.69 3.29
C ASN A 208 -22.13 0.91 4.51
N GLY A 209 -21.52 1.08 5.69
CA GLY A 209 -21.94 0.34 6.89
C GLY A 209 -21.60 -1.15 6.88
N THR A 210 -20.80 -1.60 5.91
CA THR A 210 -20.22 -2.94 5.88
C THR A 210 -18.91 -2.98 6.65
N ASP A 211 -18.43 -4.17 7.03
CA ASP A 211 -17.10 -4.35 7.63
C ASP A 211 -15.93 -4.17 6.62
N ARG A 212 -16.23 -3.74 5.41
CA ARG A 212 -15.25 -3.59 4.32
C ARG A 212 -14.42 -2.35 4.49
N TYR A 213 -13.11 -2.50 4.32
CA TYR A 213 -12.12 -1.42 4.36
C TYR A 213 -10.98 -1.73 3.39
N HIS A 214 -10.20 -0.71 3.08
CA HIS A 214 -8.86 -0.84 2.50
C HIS A 214 -7.86 -0.37 3.53
N ALA A 215 -6.75 -1.10 3.70
CA ALA A 215 -5.70 -0.73 4.62
C ALA A 215 -4.31 -0.86 3.97
N THR A 216 -3.41 0.02 4.37
CA THR A 216 -2.02 0.03 3.93
C THR A 216 -1.10 -0.03 5.15
N PHE A 217 -0.22 -1.03 5.17
CA PHE A 217 0.79 -1.23 6.20
C PHE A 217 2.19 -1.06 5.62
N GLN A 218 3.12 -0.67 6.46
CA GLN A 218 4.55 -0.86 6.25
C GLN A 218 5.09 -1.86 7.27
N PHE A 219 5.84 -2.82 6.78
CA PHE A 219 6.66 -3.72 7.60
C PHE A 219 8.13 -3.35 7.39
N ASN A 220 8.82 -3.00 8.45
CA ASN A 220 10.22 -2.59 8.41
C ASN A 220 11.04 -3.43 9.39
N GLY A 221 12.14 -4.00 8.93
CA GLY A 221 12.99 -4.86 9.74
C GLY A 221 12.61 -6.35 9.70
N ILE A 222 11.72 -6.75 8.77
CA ILE A 222 11.36 -8.15 8.54
C ILE A 222 12.41 -8.86 7.69
N SER A 223 12.50 -10.19 7.79
CA SER A 223 13.38 -10.97 6.92
C SER A 223 12.84 -11.10 5.48
N ARG A 224 13.74 -11.35 4.54
CA ARG A 224 13.35 -11.78 3.18
C ARG A 224 12.57 -13.08 3.21
N ALA A 225 12.86 -14.01 4.11
CA ALA A 225 12.10 -15.24 4.27
C ALA A 225 10.62 -14.96 4.57
N LEU A 226 10.34 -14.01 5.48
CA LEU A 226 8.97 -13.56 5.75
C LEU A 226 8.36 -12.93 4.49
N SER A 227 9.09 -11.99 3.85
CA SER A 227 8.53 -11.29 2.70
C SER A 227 8.19 -12.20 1.53
N HIS A 228 8.95 -13.29 1.31
CA HIS A 228 8.64 -14.31 0.30
C HIS A 228 7.33 -15.06 0.60
N GLN A 229 6.96 -15.23 1.85
CA GLN A 229 5.66 -15.80 2.22
C GLN A 229 4.53 -14.76 2.08
N LEU A 230 4.81 -13.51 2.45
CA LEU A 230 3.86 -12.41 2.41
C LEU A 230 3.38 -12.10 0.99
N VAL A 231 4.28 -12.03 0.01
CA VAL A 231 3.94 -11.73 -1.40
C VAL A 231 3.17 -12.86 -2.10
N ARG A 232 2.98 -14.01 -1.45
CA ARG A 232 2.10 -15.07 -1.97
C ARG A 232 0.62 -14.77 -1.78
N HIS A 233 0.26 -13.79 -0.96
CA HIS A 233 -1.10 -13.29 -0.79
C HIS A 233 -1.45 -12.33 -1.95
N ARG A 234 -1.69 -12.89 -3.14
CA ARG A 234 -1.78 -12.17 -4.43
C ARG A 234 -2.86 -11.11 -4.53
N VAL A 235 -3.83 -11.14 -3.62
CA VAL A 235 -4.91 -10.14 -3.52
C VAL A 235 -4.48 -8.87 -2.78
N LEU A 236 -3.25 -8.87 -2.23
CA LEU A 236 -2.59 -7.71 -1.67
C LEU A 236 -1.58 -7.13 -2.67
N SER A 237 -1.32 -5.85 -2.57
CA SER A 237 -0.36 -5.10 -3.39
C SER A 237 0.91 -4.82 -2.60
N PHE A 238 2.08 -4.84 -3.25
CA PHE A 238 3.37 -4.84 -2.58
C PHE A 238 4.36 -3.87 -3.22
N SER A 239 4.97 -3.01 -2.40
CA SER A 239 6.15 -2.22 -2.77
C SER A 239 7.29 -2.53 -1.81
N GLN A 240 8.25 -3.35 -2.27
CA GLN A 240 9.35 -3.85 -1.45
C GLN A 240 10.66 -3.17 -1.80
N GLU A 241 11.51 -2.94 -0.79
CA GLU A 241 12.89 -2.49 -0.99
C GLU A 241 13.63 -3.41 -1.97
N SER A 242 14.16 -2.79 -3.02
CA SER A 242 14.81 -3.49 -4.12
C SER A 242 16.31 -3.64 -3.88
N GLN A 243 16.79 -4.86 -3.81
CA GLN A 243 18.22 -5.19 -3.78
C GLN A 243 18.95 -4.88 -5.10
N ARG A 244 18.24 -4.49 -6.17
CA ARG A 244 18.86 -3.98 -7.40
C ARG A 244 19.38 -2.55 -7.23
N TYR A 245 18.67 -1.76 -6.42
CA TYR A 245 18.96 -0.33 -6.22
C TYR A 245 19.64 -0.05 -4.89
N VAL A 246 19.32 -0.81 -3.86
CA VAL A 246 19.89 -0.66 -2.52
C VAL A 246 21.17 -1.49 -2.39
N ASP A 247 22.23 -0.89 -1.87
CA ASP A 247 23.48 -1.59 -1.60
C ASP A 247 23.35 -2.47 -0.37
N GLY A 248 23.70 -3.74 -0.51
CA GLY A 248 23.63 -4.74 0.56
C GLY A 248 24.89 -4.83 1.42
N THR A 249 25.86 -3.93 1.25
CA THR A 249 27.05 -3.90 2.11
C THR A 249 26.64 -3.66 3.57
N ASN A 250 27.09 -4.53 4.49
CA ASN A 250 26.71 -4.50 5.89
C ASN A 250 25.19 -4.65 6.12
N PHE A 251 24.54 -5.55 5.37
CA PHE A 251 23.12 -5.81 5.55
C PHE A 251 22.79 -6.28 6.98
N GLN A 252 21.62 -5.89 7.44
CA GLN A 252 21.04 -6.41 8.69
C GLN A 252 20.38 -7.77 8.43
N TYR A 253 20.18 -8.56 9.49
CA TYR A 253 19.54 -9.86 9.40
C TYR A 253 18.68 -10.18 10.61
N VAL A 254 17.66 -10.98 10.42
CA VAL A 254 16.84 -11.55 11.49
C VAL A 254 17.44 -12.91 11.86
N LEU A 255 17.74 -13.07 13.14
CA LEU A 255 18.24 -14.34 13.68
C LEU A 255 17.03 -15.20 14.12
N PRO A 256 16.87 -16.40 13.56
CA PRO A 256 15.78 -17.28 13.99
C PRO A 256 15.97 -17.77 15.42
N ASN A 257 14.87 -18.20 16.05
CA ASN A 257 14.94 -18.80 17.40
C ASN A 257 15.37 -20.28 17.28
N VAL A 258 16.66 -20.50 17.30
CA VAL A 258 17.31 -21.83 17.27
C VAL A 258 18.26 -21.96 18.47
N ASP A 259 18.88 -23.11 18.64
CA ASP A 259 19.90 -23.34 19.69
C ASP A 259 21.13 -22.43 19.53
N ASN A 260 21.96 -22.36 20.57
CA ASN A 260 23.08 -21.44 20.59
C ASN A 260 24.20 -21.80 19.61
N GLU A 261 24.40 -23.08 19.30
CA GLU A 261 25.39 -23.55 18.34
C GLU A 261 24.99 -23.11 16.93
N SER A 262 23.75 -23.42 16.52
CA SER A 262 23.18 -22.98 15.25
C SER A 262 23.20 -21.44 15.10
N LYS A 263 22.95 -20.69 16.19
CA LYS A 263 23.08 -19.23 16.17
C LYS A 263 24.48 -18.76 15.86
N GLN A 264 25.52 -19.39 16.43
CA GLN A 264 26.91 -19.04 16.17
C GLN A 264 27.31 -19.37 14.73
N GLU A 265 26.86 -20.49 14.19
CA GLU A 265 27.09 -20.88 12.80
C GLU A 265 26.43 -19.89 11.83
N ILE A 266 25.16 -19.47 12.09
CA ILE A 266 24.48 -18.46 11.30
C ILE A 266 25.25 -17.14 11.32
N LYS A 267 25.67 -16.66 12.49
CA LYS A 267 26.42 -15.40 12.64
C LYS A 267 27.75 -15.42 11.88
N SER A 268 28.52 -16.50 11.99
CA SER A 268 29.79 -16.64 11.28
C SER A 268 29.60 -16.70 9.77
N THR A 269 28.58 -17.43 9.30
CA THR A 269 28.24 -17.55 7.89
C THR A 269 27.81 -16.19 7.32
N ILE A 270 26.96 -15.44 8.03
CA ILE A 270 26.53 -14.11 7.60
C ILE A 270 27.70 -13.12 7.55
N SER A 271 28.62 -13.20 8.51
CA SER A 271 29.83 -12.38 8.49
C SER A 271 30.67 -12.66 7.24
N PHE A 272 30.86 -13.93 6.88
CA PHE A 272 31.54 -14.34 5.66
C PHE A 272 30.83 -13.85 4.38
N ILE A 273 29.51 -14.04 4.31
CA ILE A 273 28.69 -13.56 3.17
C ILE A 273 28.87 -12.04 3.01
N ASN A 274 28.84 -11.29 4.10
CA ASN A 274 29.00 -9.84 4.07
C ASN A 274 30.40 -9.41 3.56
N GLU A 275 31.44 -10.14 3.95
CA GLU A 275 32.78 -9.93 3.43
C GLU A 275 32.83 -10.19 1.91
N VAL A 276 32.30 -11.34 1.46
CA VAL A 276 32.26 -11.69 0.03
C VAL A 276 31.46 -10.63 -0.76
N TYR A 277 30.30 -10.21 -0.26
CA TYR A 277 29.49 -9.16 -0.91
C TYR A 277 30.29 -7.86 -1.05
N ARG A 278 30.96 -7.41 0.03
CA ARG A 278 31.82 -6.22 0.02
C ARG A 278 32.93 -6.35 -1.02
N ASN A 279 33.60 -7.50 -1.08
CA ASN A 279 34.67 -7.76 -2.05
C ASN A 279 34.14 -7.74 -3.49
N MET A 280 32.95 -8.26 -3.76
CA MET A 280 32.30 -8.13 -5.07
C MET A 280 32.00 -6.67 -5.41
N ARG A 281 31.48 -5.88 -4.47
CA ARG A 281 31.20 -4.46 -4.66
C ARG A 281 32.48 -3.64 -4.90
N ASN A 282 33.55 -3.93 -4.19
CA ASN A 282 34.85 -3.29 -4.40
C ASN A 282 35.41 -3.57 -5.81
N ARG A 283 35.14 -4.76 -6.37
CA ARG A 283 35.45 -5.10 -7.77
C ARG A 283 34.43 -4.54 -8.76
N LYS A 284 33.50 -3.67 -8.32
CA LYS A 284 32.46 -3.04 -9.16
C LYS A 284 31.43 -4.00 -9.75
N VAL A 285 31.27 -5.20 -9.21
CA VAL A 285 30.16 -6.08 -9.57
C VAL A 285 28.85 -5.33 -9.28
N LYS A 286 27.91 -5.33 -10.22
CA LYS A 286 26.64 -4.62 -10.05
C LYS A 286 25.87 -5.14 -8.83
N LYS A 287 25.08 -4.28 -8.19
CA LYS A 287 24.24 -4.67 -7.03
C LYS A 287 23.28 -5.82 -7.38
N GLU A 288 22.69 -5.74 -8.55
CA GLU A 288 21.74 -6.75 -9.07
C GLU A 288 22.35 -8.14 -9.25
N ASP A 289 23.66 -8.23 -9.46
CA ASP A 289 24.38 -9.46 -9.56
C ASP A 289 24.94 -9.89 -8.18
N ALA A 290 25.52 -8.97 -7.43
CA ALA A 290 26.12 -9.24 -6.12
C ALA A 290 25.08 -9.75 -5.11
N ARG A 291 23.81 -9.32 -5.23
CA ARG A 291 22.71 -9.74 -4.33
C ARG A 291 22.43 -11.24 -4.33
N CYS A 292 22.93 -11.99 -5.31
CA CYS A 292 22.69 -13.44 -5.42
C CYS A 292 23.17 -14.23 -4.19
N ILE A 293 24.12 -13.67 -3.42
CA ILE A 293 24.65 -14.31 -2.21
C ILE A 293 23.96 -13.85 -0.92
N LEU A 294 23.06 -12.85 -0.99
CA LEU A 294 22.37 -12.36 0.21
C LEU A 294 21.42 -13.43 0.76
N PRO A 295 21.46 -13.70 2.09
CA PRO A 295 20.65 -14.76 2.67
C PRO A 295 19.18 -14.35 2.82
N ASN A 296 18.30 -15.34 2.94
CA ASN A 296 16.89 -15.13 3.27
C ASN A 296 16.68 -14.42 4.62
N ALA A 297 17.65 -14.52 5.53
CA ALA A 297 17.65 -13.80 6.80
C ALA A 297 17.87 -12.29 6.65
N ALA A 298 18.35 -11.82 5.47
CA ALA A 298 18.58 -10.38 5.23
C ALA A 298 17.31 -9.57 5.49
N VAL A 299 17.46 -8.47 6.22
CA VAL A 299 16.37 -7.55 6.55
C VAL A 299 15.90 -6.81 5.30
N THR A 300 14.61 -6.57 5.24
CA THR A 300 13.95 -5.76 4.20
C THR A 300 12.83 -4.93 4.79
N GLN A 301 12.30 -4.03 3.98
CA GLN A 301 11.09 -3.29 4.26
C GLN A 301 10.13 -3.38 3.07
N ILE A 302 8.84 -3.36 3.37
CA ILE A 302 7.80 -3.52 2.37
C ILE A 302 6.55 -2.74 2.77
N VAL A 303 5.94 -2.04 1.82
CA VAL A 303 4.59 -1.49 1.94
C VAL A 303 3.61 -2.46 1.33
N VAL A 304 2.52 -2.72 2.03
CA VAL A 304 1.49 -3.70 1.63
C VAL A 304 0.12 -3.06 1.76
N SER A 305 -0.69 -3.19 0.74
CA SER A 305 -2.04 -2.63 0.70
C SER A 305 -3.04 -3.66 0.21
N GLY A 306 -4.28 -3.52 0.64
CA GLY A 306 -5.37 -4.32 0.12
C GLY A 306 -6.69 -4.07 0.80
N GLU A 307 -7.73 -4.63 0.19
CA GLU A 307 -9.07 -4.64 0.77
C GLU A 307 -9.16 -5.65 1.92
N GLU A 308 -10.19 -5.50 2.72
CA GLU A 308 -10.48 -6.30 3.92
C GLU A 308 -10.36 -7.80 3.68
N PHE A 309 -10.92 -8.33 2.59
CA PHE A 309 -10.87 -9.77 2.32
C PHE A 309 -9.43 -10.30 2.11
N GLY A 310 -8.54 -9.48 1.54
CA GLY A 310 -7.12 -9.82 1.38
C GLY A 310 -6.40 -9.88 2.72
N TRP A 311 -6.71 -8.92 3.61
CA TRP A 311 -6.16 -8.90 4.96
C TRP A 311 -6.71 -10.03 5.83
N ARG A 312 -8.00 -10.35 5.74
CA ARG A 312 -8.60 -11.51 6.43
C ARG A 312 -7.94 -12.80 6.00
N HIS A 313 -7.77 -13.02 4.69
CA HIS A 313 -7.08 -14.20 4.19
C HIS A 313 -5.63 -14.28 4.69
N PHE A 314 -4.89 -13.16 4.71
CA PHE A 314 -3.55 -13.12 5.29
C PHE A 314 -3.56 -13.49 6.78
N ILE A 315 -4.45 -12.89 7.57
CA ILE A 315 -4.58 -13.15 9.00
C ILE A 315 -4.90 -14.63 9.25
N GLU A 316 -5.93 -15.15 8.59
CA GLU A 316 -6.36 -16.55 8.72
C GLU A 316 -5.21 -17.52 8.46
N GLN A 317 -4.48 -17.35 7.36
CA GLN A 317 -3.39 -18.24 6.98
C GLN A 317 -2.14 -18.09 7.84
N ARG A 318 -1.89 -16.91 8.40
CA ARG A 318 -0.60 -16.61 9.07
C ARG A 318 -0.68 -16.51 10.58
N THR A 319 -1.87 -16.51 11.18
CA THR A 319 -2.05 -16.68 12.64
C THR A 319 -2.14 -18.15 13.06
N ALA A 320 -2.28 -19.07 12.12
CA ALA A 320 -2.31 -20.51 12.35
C ALA A 320 -1.05 -20.97 13.15
N SER A 321 -1.20 -22.01 13.96
CA SER A 321 -0.16 -22.49 14.89
C SER A 321 1.07 -23.04 14.18
N ASP A 322 0.92 -23.53 12.95
CA ASP A 322 1.98 -24.08 12.09
C ASP A 322 2.64 -23.02 11.20
N ALA A 323 2.17 -21.77 11.22
CA ALA A 323 2.82 -20.69 10.50
C ALA A 323 4.20 -20.38 11.12
N GLN A 324 5.15 -20.01 10.27
CA GLN A 324 6.50 -19.64 10.73
C GLN A 324 6.42 -18.51 11.77
N PRO A 325 7.14 -18.60 12.90
CA PRO A 325 6.97 -17.68 14.03
C PRO A 325 7.06 -16.19 13.68
N GLU A 326 7.97 -15.79 12.79
CA GLU A 326 8.16 -14.40 12.40
C GLU A 326 6.93 -13.81 11.70
N ILE A 327 6.39 -14.50 10.68
CA ILE A 327 5.20 -14.02 9.96
C ILE A 327 3.94 -14.15 10.81
N ARG A 328 3.87 -15.15 11.68
CA ARG A 328 2.76 -15.34 12.62
C ARG A 328 2.65 -14.16 13.58
N GLU A 329 3.75 -13.72 14.15
CA GLU A 329 3.77 -12.55 15.04
C GLU A 329 3.30 -11.29 14.32
N VAL A 330 3.80 -11.05 13.10
CA VAL A 330 3.34 -9.93 12.26
C VAL A 330 1.85 -10.01 11.98
N ALA A 331 1.32 -11.19 11.66
CA ALA A 331 -0.10 -11.39 11.37
C ALA A 331 -0.99 -11.13 12.60
N LEU A 332 -0.58 -11.56 13.78
CA LEU A 332 -1.27 -11.27 15.04
C LEU A 332 -1.31 -9.77 15.34
N ILE A 333 -0.22 -9.06 15.08
CA ILE A 333 -0.16 -7.61 15.24
C ILE A 333 -1.11 -6.92 14.25
N VAL A 334 -1.11 -7.34 12.97
CA VAL A 334 -2.02 -6.80 11.95
C VAL A 334 -3.48 -7.04 12.34
N GLN A 335 -3.81 -8.23 12.84
CA GLN A 335 -5.14 -8.58 13.33
C GLN A 335 -5.60 -7.64 14.45
N ASP A 336 -4.75 -7.40 15.45
CA ASP A 336 -5.04 -6.46 16.55
C ASP A 336 -5.24 -5.03 16.05
N MET A 337 -4.36 -4.56 15.15
CA MET A 337 -4.42 -3.20 14.61
C MET A 337 -5.64 -2.94 13.71
N LEU A 338 -6.15 -3.96 13.02
CA LEU A 338 -7.35 -3.86 12.20
C LEU A 338 -8.64 -4.00 13.02
N GLY A 339 -8.55 -4.47 14.27
CA GLY A 339 -9.69 -4.71 15.15
C GLY A 339 -10.49 -5.95 14.72
N ASP A 340 -9.88 -6.86 13.99
CA ASP A 340 -10.53 -8.09 13.50
C ASP A 340 -10.58 -9.14 14.62
N LYS A 341 -11.69 -9.12 15.38
CA LYS A 341 -11.93 -10.06 16.49
C LYS A 341 -12.42 -11.45 16.04
N ASN A 342 -12.67 -11.64 14.75
CA ASN A 342 -13.32 -12.85 14.24
C ASN A 342 -12.36 -14.04 13.99
N GLY A 343 -11.06 -13.89 14.14
CA GLY A 343 -10.09 -14.98 13.99
C GLY A 343 -10.08 -16.00 15.14
N SER A 344 -10.84 -15.78 16.23
CA SER A 344 -10.84 -16.66 17.41
C SER A 344 -11.95 -17.70 17.45
N ASN A 345 -12.81 -17.77 16.45
CA ASN A 345 -14.00 -18.66 16.44
C ASN A 345 -13.95 -19.78 15.39
N LEU A 346 -12.81 -20.10 14.82
CA LEU A 346 -12.63 -21.31 14.02
C LEU A 346 -11.62 -22.23 14.71
N SER A 347 -12.09 -22.85 15.80
CA SER A 347 -11.49 -24.05 16.41
C SER A 347 -12.16 -25.30 15.87
#